data_af04a0a4696e680b6272ea9b8f92959f
#
_entry.id   af04a0a4696e680b6272ea9b8f92959f
#
_cell.length_a   1.000
_cell.length_b   1.000
_cell.length_c   1.000
_cell.angle_alpha   90.00
_cell.angle_beta   90.00
_cell.angle_gamma   90.00
#
_symmetry.space_group_name_H-M   'P 1'
#
loop_
_entity.id
_entity.type
_entity.pdbx_description
1 polymer ?
#
loop_
_entity_poly.entity_id
_entity_poly.type
_entity_poly.pdbx_seq_one_letter_code
_entity_poly.pdbx_strand_id
1 'polypeptide(L)'
;MKPLVAVATSTLLALSGVIACAPLSKDQCQAANWQQIGYQNGLKGRDAARFEEERRACAEHGLGADATGWKLGYAQGLGLYCRPEHGYDIGRRGESYGDVCPPDLDAQFRPAYEDGRQIAAIVSALDQRRTQRNDIAQRLAEDDRRARDYVEQIREGRKPPPEPPQLLDKRERRELENVLRQLSREFAAIREDFERRDSELSARYAVPVMAYDADR
;
A
#
# COMPACT_ATOMS: atom_id res chain seq x y z
N MET A 1 20.41 58.78 3.95
CA MET A 1 19.33 58.22 4.72
C MET A 1 18.70 57.11 3.89
N LYS A 2 18.98 55.84 4.16
CA LYS A 2 18.40 54.66 3.49
C LYS A 2 17.41 54.00 4.44
N PRO A 3 16.18 53.66 4.07
CA PRO A 3 15.28 52.93 4.91
C PRO A 3 15.61 51.45 4.91
N LEU A 4 15.72 50.86 6.09
CA LEU A 4 15.79 49.40 6.33
C LEU A 4 14.40 48.80 6.15
N VAL A 5 14.25 47.90 5.18
CA VAL A 5 13.06 47.07 5.00
C VAL A 5 13.22 45.83 5.85
N ALA A 6 12.40 45.71 6.89
CA ALA A 6 12.32 44.52 7.73
C ALA A 6 11.47 43.46 7.02
N VAL A 7 12.10 42.36 6.62
CA VAL A 7 11.40 41.18 6.08
C VAL A 7 10.94 40.34 7.26
N ALA A 8 9.63 40.32 7.50
CA ALA A 8 9.00 39.42 8.48
C ALA A 8 8.86 38.02 7.84
N THR A 9 9.68 37.08 8.27
CA THR A 9 9.55 35.66 7.91
C THR A 9 8.48 35.03 8.78
N SER A 10 7.28 34.83 8.19
CA SER A 10 6.19 34.05 8.79
C SER A 10 6.52 32.56 8.69
N THR A 11 6.91 31.96 9.80
CA THR A 11 7.12 30.52 9.94
C THR A 11 5.76 29.84 10.05
N LEU A 12 5.27 29.23 8.96
CA LEU A 12 4.12 28.32 9.00
C LEU A 12 4.55 27.04 9.73
N LEU A 13 4.15 26.87 10.98
CA LEU A 13 4.18 25.58 11.66
C LEU A 13 3.13 24.67 11.01
N ALA A 14 3.57 23.73 10.18
CA ALA A 14 2.75 22.60 9.76
C ALA A 14 2.49 21.71 10.99
N LEU A 15 1.32 21.83 11.62
CA LEU A 15 0.82 20.83 12.56
C LEU A 15 0.52 19.55 11.76
N SER A 16 1.49 18.64 11.72
CA SER A 16 1.27 17.26 11.33
C SER A 16 0.38 16.63 12.40
N GLY A 17 -0.94 16.65 12.19
CA GLY A 17 -1.91 15.99 13.05
C GLY A 17 -1.64 14.48 13.02
N VAL A 18 -1.02 13.96 14.07
CA VAL A 18 -1.07 12.55 14.40
C VAL A 18 -2.55 12.26 14.68
N ILE A 19 -3.24 11.60 13.75
CA ILE A 19 -4.57 11.01 14.00
C ILE A 19 -4.33 9.79 14.89
N ALA A 20 -3.96 10.04 16.15
CA ALA A 20 -4.11 9.05 17.18
C ALA A 20 -5.62 8.76 17.31
N CYS A 21 -5.98 7.49 17.51
CA CYS A 21 -7.34 7.11 17.91
C CYS A 21 -7.64 7.78 19.25
N ALA A 22 -8.04 9.05 19.23
CA ALA A 22 -8.41 9.78 20.43
C ALA A 22 -9.65 9.12 21.03
N PRO A 23 -9.70 8.92 22.35
CA PRO A 23 -10.89 8.45 23.03
C PRO A 23 -12.05 9.44 22.78
N LEU A 24 -13.29 8.96 22.87
CA LEU A 24 -14.46 9.80 22.69
C LEU A 24 -14.45 10.96 23.72
N SER A 25 -14.66 12.17 23.23
CA SER A 25 -14.78 13.36 24.11
C SER A 25 -16.10 13.33 24.87
N LYS A 26 -16.21 14.17 25.92
CA LYS A 26 -17.45 14.31 26.70
C LYS A 26 -18.65 14.65 25.81
N ASP A 27 -18.50 15.59 24.90
CA ASP A 27 -19.57 16.00 23.99
C ASP A 27 -19.98 14.89 23.03
N GLN A 28 -18.99 14.14 22.53
CA GLN A 28 -19.24 12.96 21.68
C GLN A 28 -19.98 11.88 22.47
N CYS A 29 -19.64 11.66 23.73
CA CYS A 29 -20.33 10.70 24.60
C CYS A 29 -21.76 11.13 24.92
N GLN A 30 -22.02 12.43 25.13
CA GLN A 30 -23.38 12.97 25.38
C GLN A 30 -24.28 12.85 24.16
N ALA A 31 -23.72 13.02 22.95
CA ALA A 31 -24.45 12.91 21.68
C ALA A 31 -24.40 11.49 21.08
N ALA A 32 -23.85 10.49 21.80
CA ALA A 32 -23.55 9.18 21.25
C ALA A 32 -24.82 8.42 20.84
N ASN A 33 -24.92 8.11 19.56
CA ASN A 33 -25.81 7.06 19.06
C ASN A 33 -25.01 5.75 19.01
N TRP A 34 -25.14 4.92 20.04
CA TRP A 34 -24.36 3.70 20.18
C TRP A 34 -24.61 2.70 19.05
N GLN A 35 -25.82 2.62 18.52
CA GLN A 35 -26.11 1.78 17.36
C GLN A 35 -25.35 2.26 16.12
N GLN A 36 -25.31 3.57 15.89
CA GLN A 36 -24.55 4.14 14.76
C GLN A 36 -23.04 3.95 14.93
N ILE A 37 -22.53 4.08 16.16
CA ILE A 37 -21.12 3.83 16.48
C ILE A 37 -20.78 2.36 16.20
N GLY A 38 -21.58 1.45 16.70
CA GLY A 38 -21.43 0.01 16.42
C GLY A 38 -21.46 -0.29 14.92
N TYR A 39 -22.43 0.27 14.19
CA TYR A 39 -22.53 0.11 12.73
C TYR A 39 -21.24 0.55 12.01
N GLN A 40 -20.69 1.72 12.36
CA GLN A 40 -19.44 2.19 11.77
C GLN A 40 -18.24 1.33 12.12
N ASN A 41 -18.19 0.76 13.33
CA ASN A 41 -17.14 -0.17 13.74
C ASN A 41 -17.24 -1.49 12.96
N GLY A 42 -18.44 -2.05 12.83
CA GLY A 42 -18.68 -3.25 12.03
C GLY A 42 -18.38 -3.05 10.54
N LEU A 43 -18.84 -1.92 9.97
CA LEU A 43 -18.60 -1.57 8.56
C LEU A 43 -17.10 -1.45 8.21
N LYS A 44 -16.27 -1.11 9.19
CA LYS A 44 -14.80 -1.00 9.06
C LYS A 44 -14.06 -2.27 9.48
N GLY A 45 -14.75 -3.34 9.82
CA GLY A 45 -14.15 -4.57 10.30
C GLY A 45 -13.30 -4.39 11.56
N ARG A 46 -13.67 -3.48 12.45
CA ARG A 46 -12.97 -3.26 13.72
C ARG A 46 -13.30 -4.38 14.69
N ASP A 47 -12.35 -4.75 15.55
CA ASP A 47 -12.59 -5.72 16.61
C ASP A 47 -13.69 -5.25 17.58
N ALA A 48 -14.48 -6.21 18.07
CA ALA A 48 -15.56 -5.93 19.04
C ALA A 48 -15.04 -5.39 20.39
N ALA A 49 -13.76 -5.61 20.73
CA ALA A 49 -13.12 -5.00 21.90
C ALA A 49 -13.13 -3.45 21.85
N ARG A 50 -13.32 -2.88 20.67
CA ARG A 50 -13.46 -1.43 20.47
C ARG A 50 -14.60 -0.85 21.30
N PHE A 51 -15.70 -1.59 21.50
CA PHE A 51 -16.78 -1.16 22.37
C PHE A 51 -16.31 -0.86 23.79
N GLU A 52 -15.45 -1.72 24.36
CA GLU A 52 -14.96 -1.53 25.72
C GLU A 52 -14.04 -0.30 25.86
N GLU A 53 -13.29 0.03 24.82
CA GLU A 53 -12.49 1.26 24.79
C GLU A 53 -13.38 2.50 24.76
N GLU A 54 -14.39 2.51 23.88
CA GLU A 54 -15.35 3.61 23.75
C GLU A 54 -16.20 3.79 25.01
N ARG A 55 -16.66 2.66 25.61
CA ARG A 55 -17.40 2.65 26.87
C ARG A 55 -16.61 3.24 28.03
N ARG A 56 -15.32 2.85 28.16
CA ARG A 56 -14.43 3.39 29.21
C ARG A 56 -14.22 4.88 29.06
N ALA A 57 -13.97 5.36 27.83
CA ALA A 57 -13.82 6.78 27.57
C ALA A 57 -15.05 7.59 28.03
N CYS A 58 -16.27 7.10 27.76
CA CYS A 58 -17.48 7.79 28.21
C CYS A 58 -17.71 7.66 29.72
N ALA A 59 -17.33 6.54 30.35
CA ALA A 59 -17.42 6.34 31.79
C ALA A 59 -16.53 7.33 32.58
N GLU A 60 -15.37 7.74 32.06
CA GLU A 60 -14.51 8.78 32.63
C GLU A 60 -15.24 10.14 32.73
N HIS A 61 -16.25 10.35 31.92
CA HIS A 61 -17.12 11.53 31.95
C HIS A 61 -18.43 11.32 32.72
N GLY A 62 -18.58 10.16 33.40
CA GLY A 62 -19.80 9.77 34.11
C GLY A 62 -20.96 9.40 33.19
N LEU A 63 -20.71 9.07 31.94
CA LEU A 63 -21.72 8.74 30.93
C LEU A 63 -21.74 7.23 30.65
N GLY A 64 -22.96 6.68 30.53
CA GLY A 64 -23.17 5.28 30.21
C GLY A 64 -23.07 5.00 28.69
N ALA A 65 -22.93 3.70 28.35
CA ALA A 65 -22.95 3.20 26.98
C ALA A 65 -24.09 2.19 26.78
N ASP A 66 -24.79 2.27 25.65
CA ASP A 66 -25.79 1.28 25.27
C ASP A 66 -25.12 0.12 24.52
N ALA A 67 -24.78 -0.92 25.26
CA ALA A 67 -24.16 -2.13 24.71
C ALA A 67 -25.09 -2.89 23.75
N THR A 68 -26.41 -2.82 23.97
CA THR A 68 -27.39 -3.52 23.12
C THR A 68 -27.49 -2.83 21.77
N GLY A 69 -27.65 -1.50 21.77
CA GLY A 69 -27.66 -0.72 20.55
C GLY A 69 -26.36 -0.86 19.78
N TRP A 70 -25.21 -0.79 20.47
CA TRP A 70 -23.92 -0.95 19.82
C TRP A 70 -23.77 -2.32 19.14
N LYS A 71 -24.13 -3.43 19.82
CA LYS A 71 -24.05 -4.79 19.27
C LYS A 71 -24.96 -4.95 18.04
N LEU A 72 -26.17 -4.38 18.09
CA LEU A 72 -27.10 -4.43 16.96
C LEU A 72 -26.51 -3.70 15.74
N GLY A 73 -25.99 -2.50 15.94
CA GLY A 73 -25.34 -1.77 14.87
C GLY A 73 -24.11 -2.48 14.33
N TYR A 74 -23.26 -3.01 15.22
CA TYR A 74 -22.06 -3.74 14.85
C TYR A 74 -22.37 -4.95 13.96
N ALA A 75 -23.35 -5.76 14.31
CA ALA A 75 -23.77 -6.88 13.50
C ALA A 75 -24.28 -6.43 12.12
N GLN A 76 -25.03 -5.33 12.04
CA GLN A 76 -25.48 -4.75 10.76
C GLN A 76 -24.27 -4.30 9.90
N GLY A 77 -23.29 -3.64 10.51
CA GLY A 77 -22.07 -3.22 9.84
C GLY A 77 -21.23 -4.40 9.32
N LEU A 78 -21.07 -5.44 10.15
CA LEU A 78 -20.38 -6.67 9.74
C LEU A 78 -21.09 -7.38 8.59
N GLY A 79 -22.42 -7.34 8.52
CA GLY A 79 -23.18 -7.89 7.38
C GLY A 79 -22.82 -7.26 6.03
N LEU A 80 -22.28 -6.04 6.03
CA LEU A 80 -21.76 -5.37 4.83
C LEU A 80 -20.26 -5.61 4.65
N TYR A 81 -19.49 -5.57 5.72
CA TYR A 81 -18.05 -5.82 5.69
C TYR A 81 -17.73 -7.26 5.25
N CYS A 82 -18.44 -8.24 5.81
CA CYS A 82 -18.16 -9.66 5.63
C CYS A 82 -18.72 -10.25 4.33
N ARG A 83 -18.86 -9.45 3.29
CA ARG A 83 -19.26 -9.91 1.96
C ARG A 83 -18.07 -10.46 1.18
N PRO A 84 -18.23 -11.52 0.38
CA PRO A 84 -17.14 -12.11 -0.40
C PRO A 84 -16.42 -11.10 -1.30
N GLU A 85 -17.17 -10.22 -1.97
CA GLU A 85 -16.58 -9.19 -2.82
C GLU A 85 -15.67 -8.23 -2.06
N HIS A 86 -16.03 -7.87 -0.82
CA HIS A 86 -15.19 -7.05 0.03
C HIS A 86 -13.98 -7.83 0.54
N GLY A 87 -14.16 -9.11 0.90
CA GLY A 87 -13.05 -9.99 1.27
C GLY A 87 -11.99 -10.08 0.18
N TYR A 88 -12.40 -10.36 -1.05
CA TYR A 88 -11.50 -10.38 -2.20
C TYR A 88 -10.79 -9.04 -2.39
N ASP A 89 -11.53 -7.93 -2.31
CA ASP A 89 -10.99 -6.60 -2.56
C ASP A 89 -9.92 -6.17 -1.53
N ILE A 90 -10.16 -6.38 -0.23
CA ILE A 90 -9.14 -6.09 0.80
C ILE A 90 -7.95 -7.06 0.71
N GLY A 91 -8.20 -8.34 0.38
CA GLY A 91 -7.17 -9.35 0.20
C GLY A 91 -6.20 -8.98 -0.93
N ARG A 92 -6.71 -8.58 -2.11
CA ARG A 92 -5.87 -8.20 -3.26
C ARG A 92 -5.10 -6.89 -3.07
N ARG A 93 -5.57 -6.00 -2.18
CA ARG A 93 -4.80 -4.83 -1.75
C ARG A 93 -3.74 -5.14 -0.70
N GLY A 94 -3.67 -6.40 -0.22
CA GLY A 94 -2.74 -6.82 0.81
C GLY A 94 -3.10 -6.34 2.23
N GLU A 95 -4.34 -5.87 2.43
CA GLU A 95 -4.83 -5.45 3.74
C GLU A 95 -5.03 -6.65 4.66
N SER A 96 -4.85 -6.44 5.97
CA SER A 96 -5.04 -7.50 6.97
C SER A 96 -6.51 -7.68 7.30
N TYR A 97 -6.90 -8.94 7.55
CA TYR A 97 -8.21 -9.32 8.07
C TYR A 97 -8.07 -9.71 9.54
N GLY A 98 -8.89 -9.10 10.41
CA GLY A 98 -8.84 -9.30 11.86
C GLY A 98 -9.75 -10.41 12.40
N ASP A 99 -10.21 -11.35 11.57
CA ASP A 99 -11.09 -12.48 11.95
C ASP A 99 -12.38 -12.03 12.65
N VAL A 100 -12.92 -10.87 12.26
CA VAL A 100 -14.10 -10.26 12.91
C VAL A 100 -15.43 -10.78 12.41
N CYS A 101 -15.45 -11.47 11.26
CA CYS A 101 -16.68 -11.98 10.68
C CYS A 101 -17.24 -13.16 11.51
N PRO A 102 -18.55 -13.16 11.81
CA PRO A 102 -19.19 -14.31 12.44
C PRO A 102 -19.09 -15.55 11.53
N PRO A 103 -19.11 -16.78 12.08
CA PRO A 103 -18.80 -18.00 11.34
C PRO A 103 -19.62 -18.23 10.07
N ASP A 104 -20.88 -17.86 10.07
CA ASP A 104 -21.80 -17.97 8.93
C ASP A 104 -21.41 -17.04 7.77
N LEU A 105 -20.92 -15.84 8.05
CA LEU A 105 -20.43 -14.90 7.05
C LEU A 105 -18.96 -15.18 6.69
N ASP A 106 -18.13 -15.61 7.65
CA ASP A 106 -16.73 -15.95 7.43
C ASP A 106 -16.55 -17.11 6.46
N ALA A 107 -17.48 -18.06 6.45
CA ALA A 107 -17.46 -19.20 5.53
C ALA A 107 -17.38 -18.80 4.04
N GLN A 108 -17.92 -17.63 3.68
CA GLN A 108 -17.85 -17.09 2.32
C GLN A 108 -16.80 -15.99 2.15
N PHE A 109 -16.57 -15.21 3.21
CA PHE A 109 -15.61 -14.09 3.20
C PHE A 109 -14.17 -14.57 3.14
N ARG A 110 -13.79 -15.53 4.00
CA ARG A 110 -12.40 -16.00 4.12
C ARG A 110 -11.84 -16.59 2.82
N PRO A 111 -12.53 -17.48 2.10
CA PRO A 111 -12.03 -17.96 0.81
C PRO A 111 -11.82 -16.83 -0.21
N ALA A 112 -12.71 -15.85 -0.26
CA ALA A 112 -12.58 -14.70 -1.13
C ALA A 112 -11.38 -13.82 -0.73
N TYR A 113 -11.17 -13.59 0.56
CA TYR A 113 -10.01 -12.89 1.08
C TYR A 113 -8.69 -13.60 0.72
N GLU A 114 -8.66 -14.92 0.85
CA GLU A 114 -7.49 -15.73 0.49
C GLU A 114 -7.20 -15.70 -1.01
N ASP A 115 -8.22 -15.76 -1.87
CA ASP A 115 -8.08 -15.56 -3.32
C ASP A 115 -7.48 -14.18 -3.62
N GLY A 116 -7.95 -13.13 -2.95
CA GLY A 116 -7.38 -11.80 -3.06
C GLY A 116 -5.91 -11.74 -2.60
N ARG A 117 -5.57 -12.41 -1.51
CA ARG A 117 -4.18 -12.50 -1.01
C ARG A 117 -3.23 -13.15 -2.02
N GLN A 118 -3.72 -14.12 -2.81
CA GLN A 118 -2.92 -14.71 -3.89
C GLN A 118 -2.61 -13.67 -4.98
N ILE A 119 -3.57 -12.81 -5.33
CA ILE A 119 -3.33 -11.70 -6.27
C ILE A 119 -2.30 -10.72 -5.70
N ALA A 120 -2.41 -10.33 -4.43
CA ALA A 120 -1.43 -9.48 -3.77
C ALA A 120 -0.01 -10.08 -3.80
N ALA A 121 0.13 -11.39 -3.62
CA ALA A 121 1.41 -12.09 -3.71
C ALA A 121 2.01 -12.04 -5.14
N ILE A 122 1.17 -12.16 -6.18
CA ILE A 122 1.62 -12.04 -7.58
C ILE A 122 2.08 -10.60 -7.86
N VAL A 123 1.34 -9.58 -7.41
CA VAL A 123 1.73 -8.17 -7.53
C VAL A 123 3.07 -7.92 -6.86
N SER A 124 3.27 -8.44 -5.65
CA SER A 124 4.57 -8.34 -4.95
C SER A 124 5.72 -8.99 -5.74
N ALA A 125 5.47 -10.14 -6.36
CA ALA A 125 6.47 -10.79 -7.22
C ALA A 125 6.80 -9.96 -8.47
N LEU A 126 5.79 -9.34 -9.09
CA LEU A 126 5.98 -8.41 -10.21
C LEU A 126 6.86 -7.22 -9.81
N ASP A 127 6.57 -6.59 -8.67
CA ASP A 127 7.34 -5.46 -8.16
C ASP A 127 8.80 -5.83 -7.87
N GLN A 128 9.04 -7.00 -7.30
CA GLN A 128 10.39 -7.51 -7.06
C GLN A 128 11.16 -7.70 -8.37
N ARG A 129 10.54 -8.32 -9.39
CA ARG A 129 11.17 -8.53 -10.69
C ARG A 129 11.42 -7.23 -11.43
N ARG A 130 10.49 -6.28 -11.33
CA ARG A 130 10.65 -4.93 -11.89
C ARG A 130 11.85 -4.23 -11.27
N THR A 131 11.96 -4.21 -9.94
CA THR A 131 13.09 -3.59 -9.23
C THR A 131 14.42 -4.22 -9.65
N GLN A 132 14.52 -5.54 -9.63
CA GLN A 132 15.74 -6.25 -10.06
C GLN A 132 16.13 -5.93 -11.51
N ARG A 133 15.16 -5.87 -12.42
CA ARG A 133 15.38 -5.49 -13.83
C ARG A 133 15.92 -4.08 -13.96
N ASN A 134 15.29 -3.13 -13.24
CA ASN A 134 15.64 -1.72 -13.31
C ASN A 134 17.06 -1.49 -12.75
N ASP A 135 17.43 -2.14 -11.66
CA ASP A 135 18.76 -2.06 -11.06
C ASP A 135 19.86 -2.52 -12.05
N ILE A 136 19.64 -3.66 -12.74
CA ILE A 136 20.59 -4.16 -13.73
C ILE A 136 20.63 -3.25 -14.95
N ALA A 137 19.48 -2.81 -15.45
CA ALA A 137 19.41 -1.90 -16.60
C ALA A 137 20.11 -0.57 -16.31
N GLN A 138 19.90 -0.02 -15.10
CA GLN A 138 20.58 1.19 -14.65
C GLN A 138 22.11 0.99 -14.59
N ARG A 139 22.58 -0.12 -14.03
CA ARG A 139 24.01 -0.44 -13.94
C ARG A 139 24.67 -0.53 -15.31
N LEU A 140 24.01 -1.17 -16.29
CA LEU A 140 24.49 -1.24 -17.67
C LEU A 140 24.51 0.15 -18.33
N ALA A 141 23.45 0.94 -18.15
CA ALA A 141 23.34 2.29 -18.70
C ALA A 141 24.39 3.27 -18.11
N GLU A 142 24.73 3.13 -16.84
CA GLU A 142 25.78 3.91 -16.18
C GLU A 142 27.16 3.55 -16.72
N ASP A 143 27.41 2.26 -16.95
CA ASP A 143 28.65 1.78 -17.57
C ASP A 143 28.83 2.37 -18.98
N ASP A 144 27.77 2.33 -19.80
CA ASP A 144 27.74 2.92 -21.13
C ASP A 144 27.94 4.46 -21.11
N ARG A 145 27.36 5.15 -20.13
CA ARG A 145 27.58 6.60 -19.99
C ARG A 145 29.03 6.91 -19.67
N ARG A 146 29.61 6.24 -18.67
CA ARG A 146 31.03 6.44 -18.29
C ARG A 146 31.98 6.20 -19.47
N ALA A 147 31.70 5.15 -20.25
CA ALA A 147 32.49 4.87 -21.45
C ALA A 147 32.38 5.98 -22.50
N ARG A 148 31.17 6.44 -22.80
CA ARG A 148 30.92 7.53 -23.77
C ARG A 148 31.55 8.83 -23.31
N ASP A 149 31.35 9.23 -22.08
CA ASP A 149 31.85 10.50 -21.53
C ASP A 149 33.40 10.53 -21.56
N TYR A 150 34.05 9.42 -21.28
CA TYR A 150 35.51 9.31 -21.36
C TYR A 150 36.00 9.47 -22.80
N VAL A 151 35.37 8.79 -23.75
CA VAL A 151 35.74 8.90 -25.17
C VAL A 151 35.51 10.32 -25.70
N GLU A 152 34.41 10.96 -25.32
CA GLU A 152 34.11 12.33 -25.75
C GLU A 152 35.12 13.36 -25.20
N GLN A 153 35.53 13.21 -23.93
CA GLN A 153 36.57 14.06 -23.36
C GLN A 153 37.90 13.98 -24.14
N ILE A 154 38.32 12.77 -24.56
CA ILE A 154 39.52 12.59 -25.39
C ILE A 154 39.34 13.24 -26.75
N ARG A 155 38.17 13.03 -27.39
CA ARG A 155 37.88 13.57 -28.72
C ARG A 155 37.87 15.11 -28.77
N GLU A 156 37.38 15.74 -27.71
CA GLU A 156 37.37 17.20 -27.59
C GLU A 156 38.77 17.79 -27.16
N GLY A 157 39.80 16.99 -27.05
CA GLY A 157 41.13 17.40 -26.63
C GLY A 157 41.17 17.85 -25.16
N ARG A 158 40.16 17.56 -24.36
CA ARG A 158 40.19 17.80 -22.92
C ARG A 158 41.16 16.79 -22.26
N LYS A 159 41.91 17.24 -21.28
CA LYS A 159 42.80 16.34 -20.53
C LYS A 159 41.93 15.30 -19.81
N PRO A 160 42.03 14.01 -20.18
CA PRO A 160 41.27 12.97 -19.51
C PRO A 160 41.65 12.84 -18.04
N PRO A 161 40.82 12.28 -17.19
CA PRO A 161 41.20 11.93 -15.82
C PRO A 161 42.46 11.09 -15.81
N PRO A 162 43.29 11.19 -14.77
CA PRO A 162 44.56 10.44 -14.68
C PRO A 162 44.37 8.91 -14.74
N GLU A 163 43.21 8.43 -14.36
CA GLU A 163 42.77 7.03 -14.48
C GLU A 163 41.59 6.89 -15.37
N PRO A 164 41.57 5.90 -16.29
CA PRO A 164 40.39 5.60 -17.08
C PRO A 164 39.23 5.12 -16.17
N PRO A 165 37.95 5.33 -16.57
CA PRO A 165 36.86 4.88 -15.77
C PRO A 165 36.87 3.34 -15.62
N GLN A 166 36.56 2.87 -14.41
CA GLN A 166 36.34 1.44 -14.19
C GLN A 166 35.04 1.04 -14.88
N LEU A 167 35.16 0.31 -15.97
CA LEU A 167 34.05 -0.24 -16.72
C LEU A 167 33.88 -1.73 -16.40
N LEU A 168 32.68 -2.24 -16.65
CA LEU A 168 32.42 -3.67 -16.59
C LEU A 168 33.29 -4.40 -17.61
N ASP A 169 33.89 -5.52 -17.22
CA ASP A 169 34.56 -6.37 -18.18
C ASP A 169 33.53 -7.07 -19.12
N LYS A 170 34.03 -7.66 -20.22
CA LYS A 170 33.17 -8.27 -21.23
C LYS A 170 32.39 -9.49 -20.68
N ARG A 171 32.88 -10.16 -19.64
CA ARG A 171 32.23 -11.30 -19.03
C ARG A 171 31.12 -10.83 -18.08
N GLU A 172 31.44 -9.91 -17.17
CA GLU A 172 30.46 -9.30 -16.26
C GLU A 172 29.30 -8.67 -17.02
N ARG A 173 29.61 -7.91 -18.09
CA ARG A 173 28.55 -7.30 -18.92
C ARG A 173 27.64 -8.35 -19.51
N ARG A 174 28.16 -9.43 -20.11
CA ARG A 174 27.37 -10.51 -20.69
C ARG A 174 26.51 -11.22 -19.63
N GLU A 175 27.05 -11.42 -18.42
CA GLU A 175 26.32 -12.01 -17.30
C GLU A 175 25.13 -11.13 -16.93
N LEU A 176 25.32 -9.81 -16.75
CA LEU A 176 24.23 -8.87 -16.45
C LEU A 176 23.18 -8.82 -17.57
N GLU A 177 23.58 -8.78 -18.82
CA GLU A 177 22.66 -8.81 -19.96
C GLU A 177 21.85 -10.12 -20.03
N ASN A 178 22.46 -11.27 -19.69
CA ASN A 178 21.76 -12.54 -19.60
C ASN A 178 20.73 -12.54 -18.49
N VAL A 179 21.10 -12.07 -17.30
CA VAL A 179 20.18 -11.94 -16.16
C VAL A 179 19.03 -10.98 -16.48
N LEU A 180 19.32 -9.84 -17.12
CA LEU A 180 18.29 -8.90 -17.55
C LEU A 180 17.27 -9.53 -18.51
N ARG A 181 17.75 -10.31 -19.49
CA ARG A 181 16.87 -11.04 -20.41
C ARG A 181 16.01 -12.09 -19.68
N GLN A 182 16.61 -12.81 -18.73
CA GLN A 182 15.88 -13.79 -17.92
C GLN A 182 14.79 -13.11 -17.08
N LEU A 183 15.14 -12.08 -16.33
CA LEU A 183 14.18 -11.31 -15.49
C LEU A 183 13.04 -10.71 -16.33
N SER A 184 13.35 -10.26 -17.56
CA SER A 184 12.33 -9.71 -18.46
C SER A 184 11.32 -10.77 -18.92
N ARG A 185 11.78 -12.01 -19.16
CA ARG A 185 10.90 -13.15 -19.48
C ARG A 185 10.06 -13.56 -18.28
N GLU A 186 10.67 -13.66 -17.10
CA GLU A 186 9.96 -13.99 -15.86
C GLU A 186 8.89 -12.94 -15.55
N PHE A 187 9.23 -11.67 -15.67
CA PHE A 187 8.28 -10.57 -15.47
C PHE A 187 7.08 -10.66 -16.42
N ALA A 188 7.33 -10.93 -17.71
CA ALA A 188 6.27 -11.08 -18.70
C ALA A 188 5.34 -12.26 -18.38
N ALA A 189 5.89 -13.41 -18.00
CA ALA A 189 5.12 -14.59 -17.63
C ALA A 189 4.27 -14.38 -16.35
N ILE A 190 4.84 -13.74 -15.32
CA ILE A 190 4.11 -13.43 -14.08
C ILE A 190 2.99 -12.42 -14.38
N ARG A 191 3.22 -11.42 -15.25
CA ARG A 191 2.21 -10.45 -15.64
C ARG A 191 1.03 -11.08 -16.37
N GLU A 192 1.31 -11.99 -17.30
CA GLU A 192 0.26 -12.74 -18.00
C GLU A 192 -0.58 -13.59 -17.02
N ASP A 193 0.07 -14.27 -16.06
CA ASP A 193 -0.64 -15.01 -15.00
C ASP A 193 -1.48 -14.10 -14.10
N PHE A 194 -0.97 -12.93 -13.76
CA PHE A 194 -1.71 -11.90 -13.01
C PHE A 194 -2.97 -11.47 -13.77
N GLU A 195 -2.82 -11.04 -15.03
CA GLU A 195 -3.93 -10.52 -15.85
C GLU A 195 -5.06 -11.57 -15.99
N ARG A 196 -4.69 -12.82 -16.22
CA ARG A 196 -5.63 -13.93 -16.32
C ARG A 196 -6.36 -14.18 -14.99
N ARG A 197 -5.61 -14.35 -13.88
CA ARG A 197 -6.19 -14.67 -12.56
C ARG A 197 -7.02 -13.53 -12.01
N ASP A 198 -6.54 -12.29 -12.13
CA ASP A 198 -7.31 -11.14 -11.66
C ASP A 198 -8.60 -10.99 -12.47
N SER A 199 -8.60 -11.23 -13.78
CA SER A 199 -9.80 -11.22 -14.61
C SER A 199 -10.82 -12.29 -14.15
N GLU A 200 -10.37 -13.53 -13.92
CA GLU A 200 -11.23 -14.63 -13.48
C GLU A 200 -11.84 -14.37 -12.09
N LEU A 201 -11.01 -13.94 -11.14
CA LEU A 201 -11.46 -13.72 -9.76
C LEU A 201 -12.29 -12.43 -9.64
N SER A 202 -11.94 -11.37 -10.36
CA SER A 202 -12.73 -10.14 -10.42
C SER A 202 -14.13 -10.38 -10.97
N ALA A 203 -14.27 -11.24 -12.00
CA ALA A 203 -15.57 -11.67 -12.50
C ALA A 203 -16.34 -12.51 -11.48
N ARG A 204 -15.66 -13.43 -10.77
CA ARG A 204 -16.28 -14.28 -9.72
C ARG A 204 -16.86 -13.44 -8.58
N TYR A 205 -16.15 -12.42 -8.13
CA TYR A 205 -16.54 -11.58 -7.00
C TYR A 205 -17.23 -10.27 -7.40
N ALA A 206 -17.55 -10.09 -8.68
CA ALA A 206 -18.22 -8.90 -9.23
C ALA A 206 -17.53 -7.58 -8.85
N VAL A 207 -16.20 -7.57 -8.88
CA VAL A 207 -15.39 -6.37 -8.65
C VAL A 207 -14.63 -5.97 -9.92
N PRO A 208 -14.23 -4.70 -10.07
CA PRO A 208 -13.41 -4.28 -11.22
C PRO A 208 -12.06 -4.98 -11.24
N VAL A 209 -11.56 -5.31 -12.43
CA VAL A 209 -10.19 -5.83 -12.63
C VAL A 209 -9.14 -4.80 -12.15
N MET A 210 -8.03 -5.28 -11.64
CA MET A 210 -6.93 -4.44 -11.19
C MET A 210 -5.97 -4.20 -12.36
N ALA A 211 -5.64 -2.94 -12.65
CA ALA A 211 -4.56 -2.62 -13.57
C ALA A 211 -3.22 -2.67 -12.83
N TYR A 212 -2.28 -3.47 -13.33
CA TYR A 212 -0.89 -3.40 -12.87
C TYR A 212 -0.16 -2.29 -13.62
N ASP A 213 0.26 -1.26 -12.92
CA ASP A 213 1.04 -0.16 -13.48
C ASP A 213 2.53 -0.55 -13.50
N ALA A 214 3.03 -0.90 -14.69
CA ALA A 214 4.43 -1.30 -14.89
C ALA A 214 5.41 -0.11 -14.85
N ASP A 215 4.90 1.13 -14.94
CA ASP A 215 5.70 2.35 -15.06
C ASP A 215 5.82 3.14 -13.73
N ARG A 216 5.17 2.65 -12.68
CA ARG A 216 5.16 3.25 -11.34
C ARG A 216 6.49 3.23 -10.61
#